data_8f4d2f36ef80ee79694af183b61c01b8
#
_entry.id   8f4d2f36ef80ee79694af183b61c01b8
#
_cell.length_a   1.000
_cell.length_b   1.000
_cell.length_c   1.000
_cell.angle_alpha   90.00
_cell.angle_beta   90.00
_cell.angle_gamma   90.00
#
_symmetry.space_group_name_H-M   'P 1'
#
loop_
_entity.id
_entity.type
_entity.pdbx_description
1 polymer ?
#
loop_
_entity_poly.entity_id
_entity_poly.type
_entity_poly.pdbx_seq_one_letter_code
_entity_poly.pdbx_strand_id
1 'polypeptide(L)'
;MESMLNVSDRINRLLDRVSGAVGWLFLVTMIVIAFDVLTRKFGYQMPGMGSTRLQELEWHLHTALFSFWLGAAYIHNSHVRIDIAFIRAKPRTIVFAELMGCLIFAIPYCLLALYFSFDFTWEAWVVGEASPSSNGLAFRWIPKGCMTA
;
A
#
# COMPACT_ATOMS: atom_id res chain seq x y z
N MET A 1 -6.45 7.43 -30.46
CA MET A 1 -6.27 6.08 -29.87
C MET A 1 -4.82 5.84 -29.46
N GLU A 2 -3.83 6.15 -30.32
CA GLU A 2 -2.39 6.03 -29.97
C GLU A 2 -1.95 6.89 -28.78
N SER A 3 -2.47 8.10 -28.66
CA SER A 3 -2.17 8.98 -27.51
C SER A 3 -2.60 8.38 -26.17
N MET A 4 -3.76 7.75 -26.12
CA MET A 4 -4.26 7.11 -24.89
C MET A 4 -3.44 5.86 -24.53
N LEU A 5 -3.02 5.08 -25.51
CA LEU A 5 -2.16 3.92 -25.31
C LEU A 5 -0.79 4.36 -24.77
N ASN A 6 -0.21 5.41 -25.31
CA ASN A 6 1.07 5.96 -24.86
C ASN A 6 1.01 6.47 -23.40
N VAL A 7 -0.13 7.04 -22.98
CA VAL A 7 -0.32 7.47 -21.59
C VAL A 7 -0.43 6.25 -20.67
N SER A 8 -1.24 5.26 -21.05
CA SER A 8 -1.36 3.99 -20.31
C SER A 8 -0.01 3.31 -20.12
N ASP A 9 0.79 3.21 -21.18
CA ASP A 9 2.12 2.59 -21.12
C ASP A 9 3.11 3.37 -20.24
N ARG A 10 2.98 4.69 -20.16
CA ARG A 10 3.80 5.50 -19.25
C ARG A 10 3.43 5.26 -17.79
N ILE A 11 2.12 5.21 -17.51
CA ILE A 11 1.60 4.93 -16.16
C ILE A 11 2.05 3.54 -15.72
N ASN A 12 1.87 2.53 -16.55
CA ASN A 12 2.29 1.16 -16.24
C ASN A 12 3.79 1.08 -15.95
N ARG A 13 4.63 1.70 -16.78
CA ARG A 13 6.09 1.73 -16.53
C ARG A 13 6.47 2.47 -15.25
N LEU A 14 5.74 3.53 -14.90
CA LEU A 14 5.97 4.25 -13.63
C LEU A 14 5.64 3.34 -12.45
N LEU A 15 4.47 2.72 -12.48
CA LEU A 15 4.03 1.82 -11.42
C LEU A 15 4.94 0.60 -11.27
N ASP A 16 5.43 0.02 -12.37
CA ASP A 16 6.42 -1.07 -12.35
C ASP A 16 7.74 -0.64 -11.71
N ARG A 17 8.23 0.56 -12.02
CA ARG A 17 9.44 1.08 -11.38
C ARG A 17 9.26 1.34 -9.89
N VAL A 18 8.14 1.94 -9.52
CA VAL A 18 7.81 2.21 -8.11
C VAL A 18 7.67 0.90 -7.36
N SER A 19 6.93 -0.08 -7.88
CA SER A 19 6.75 -1.38 -7.23
C SER A 19 8.05 -2.16 -7.11
N GLY A 20 8.94 -2.09 -8.12
CA GLY A 20 10.26 -2.67 -8.07
C GLY A 20 11.15 -2.03 -7.01
N ALA A 21 11.13 -0.70 -6.90
CA ALA A 21 11.87 0.01 -5.84
C ALA A 21 11.31 -0.31 -4.45
N VAL A 22 9.99 -0.35 -4.31
CA VAL A 22 9.30 -0.72 -3.06
C VAL A 22 9.56 -2.18 -2.69
N GLY A 23 9.83 -3.06 -3.66
CA GLY A 23 10.24 -4.44 -3.41
C GLY A 23 11.46 -4.55 -2.50
N TRP A 24 12.43 -3.64 -2.58
CA TRP A 24 13.55 -3.58 -1.65
C TRP A 24 13.13 -3.23 -0.22
N LEU A 25 12.06 -2.45 -0.08
CA LEU A 25 11.49 -2.13 1.23
C LEU A 25 10.98 -3.39 1.95
N PHE A 26 10.52 -4.40 1.19
CA PHE A 26 10.14 -5.70 1.75
C PHE A 26 11.31 -6.37 2.48
N LEU A 27 12.51 -6.38 1.88
CA LEU A 27 13.69 -6.94 2.52
C LEU A 27 14.05 -6.18 3.81
N VAL A 28 13.97 -4.84 3.77
CA VAL A 28 14.21 -4.01 4.96
C VAL A 28 13.19 -4.36 6.05
N THR A 29 11.91 -4.46 5.69
CA THR A 29 10.84 -4.84 6.63
C THR A 29 11.09 -6.21 7.25
N MET A 30 11.47 -7.20 6.44
CA MET A 30 11.81 -8.55 6.92
C MET A 30 12.99 -8.53 7.92
N ILE A 31 14.03 -7.74 7.65
CA ILE A 31 15.17 -7.60 8.55
C ILE A 31 14.75 -6.96 9.88
N VAL A 32 13.94 -5.89 9.82
CA VAL A 32 13.45 -5.20 11.02
C VAL A 32 12.61 -6.14 11.88
N ILE A 33 11.67 -6.88 11.28
CA ILE A 33 10.83 -7.86 11.98
C ILE A 33 11.70 -8.95 12.61
N ALA A 34 12.62 -9.53 11.85
CA ALA A 34 13.51 -10.57 12.36
C ALA A 34 14.35 -10.06 13.54
N PHE A 35 14.86 -8.83 13.43
CA PHE A 35 15.63 -8.19 14.49
C PHE A 35 14.77 -7.96 15.75
N ASP A 36 13.54 -7.42 15.62
CA ASP A 36 12.66 -7.20 16.76
C ASP A 36 12.28 -8.51 17.46
N VAL A 37 11.96 -9.56 16.69
CA VAL A 37 11.66 -10.89 17.26
C VAL A 37 12.84 -11.48 17.99
N LEU A 38 14.05 -11.38 17.43
CA LEU A 38 15.26 -11.90 18.06
C LEU A 38 15.62 -11.13 19.35
N THR A 39 15.55 -9.82 19.32
CA THR A 39 15.84 -8.99 20.50
C THR A 39 14.86 -9.27 21.63
N ARG A 40 13.60 -9.45 21.33
CA ARG A 40 12.59 -9.85 22.33
C ARG A 40 12.83 -11.25 22.89
N LYS A 41 13.19 -12.19 22.03
CA LYS A 41 13.47 -13.57 22.44
C LYS A 41 14.67 -13.66 23.40
N PHE A 42 15.71 -12.87 23.15
CA PHE A 42 16.92 -12.84 23.99
C PHE A 42 16.86 -11.84 25.14
N GLY A 43 15.74 -11.13 25.31
CA GLY A 43 15.56 -10.14 26.37
C GLY A 43 16.47 -8.90 26.23
N TYR A 44 17.07 -8.70 25.05
CA TYR A 44 17.93 -7.58 24.76
C TYR A 44 17.12 -6.37 24.30
N GLN A 45 17.21 -5.26 25.02
CA GLN A 45 16.60 -3.99 24.60
C GLN A 45 17.68 -3.00 24.21
N MET A 46 17.64 -2.54 22.99
CA MET A 46 18.56 -1.53 22.50
C MET A 46 18.24 -0.16 23.15
N PRO A 47 19.22 0.55 23.74
CA PRO A 47 18.97 1.87 24.29
C PRO A 47 18.40 2.82 23.23
N GLY A 48 17.26 3.45 23.53
CA GLY A 48 16.59 4.38 22.62
C GLY A 48 15.74 3.75 21.51
N MET A 49 15.80 2.44 21.31
CA MET A 49 15.04 1.69 20.32
C MET A 49 14.29 0.53 20.98
N GLY A 50 13.36 0.85 21.89
CA GLY A 50 12.55 -0.16 22.57
C GLY A 50 11.63 -0.90 21.61
N SER A 51 11.13 -2.07 22.02
CA SER A 51 10.25 -2.92 21.23
C SER A 51 9.06 -2.16 20.61
N THR A 52 8.52 -1.16 21.31
CA THR A 52 7.42 -0.33 20.80
C THR A 52 7.80 0.44 19.54
N ARG A 53 9.01 1.04 19.50
CA ARG A 53 9.47 1.78 18.32
C ARG A 53 9.73 0.86 17.13
N LEU A 54 10.28 -0.32 17.37
CA LEU A 54 10.51 -1.31 16.32
C LEU A 54 9.17 -1.79 15.74
N GLN A 55 8.20 -2.12 16.57
CA GLN A 55 6.85 -2.50 16.11
C GLN A 55 6.17 -1.39 15.31
N GLU A 56 6.25 -0.15 15.77
CA GLU A 56 5.68 0.98 15.02
C GLU A 56 6.42 1.19 13.68
N LEU A 57 7.74 1.02 13.64
CA LEU A 57 8.51 1.07 12.40
C LEU A 57 8.08 -0.05 11.43
N GLU A 58 7.88 -1.28 11.93
CA GLU A 58 7.35 -2.39 11.13
C GLU A 58 6.01 -2.03 10.49
N TRP A 59 5.09 -1.45 11.25
CA TRP A 59 3.79 -1.04 10.74
C TRP A 59 3.91 0.08 9.69
N HIS A 60 4.79 1.05 9.90
CA HIS A 60 5.05 2.12 8.94
C HIS A 60 5.58 1.56 7.61
N LEU A 61 6.59 0.70 7.68
CA LEU A 61 7.17 0.04 6.51
C LEU A 61 6.17 -0.84 5.79
N HIS A 62 5.39 -1.61 6.54
CA HIS A 62 4.36 -2.49 5.99
C HIS A 62 3.23 -1.70 5.31
N THR A 63 2.79 -0.59 5.91
CA THR A 63 1.78 0.28 5.32
C THR A 63 2.27 0.88 3.99
N ALA A 64 3.49 1.38 3.95
CA ALA A 64 4.10 1.90 2.73
C ALA A 64 4.19 0.81 1.65
N LEU A 65 4.71 -0.36 2.01
CA LEU A 65 4.84 -1.51 1.11
C LEU A 65 3.48 -1.90 0.51
N PHE A 66 2.49 -2.09 1.37
CA PHE A 66 1.14 -2.50 0.95
C PHE A 66 0.50 -1.47 0.03
N SER A 67 0.58 -0.18 0.38
CA SER A 67 -0.03 0.89 -0.41
C SER A 67 0.49 0.93 -1.84
N PHE A 68 1.81 0.88 -2.01
CA PHE A 68 2.40 0.93 -3.36
C PHE A 68 2.25 -0.38 -4.13
N TRP A 69 2.22 -1.52 -3.46
CA TRP A 69 2.04 -2.81 -4.15
C TRP A 69 0.61 -3.08 -4.59
N LEU A 70 -0.37 -2.45 -3.96
CA LEU A 70 -1.77 -2.61 -4.33
C LEU A 70 -2.02 -2.21 -5.80
N GLY A 71 -1.45 -1.08 -6.23
CA GLY A 71 -1.54 -0.63 -7.62
C GLY A 71 -0.84 -1.57 -8.61
N ALA A 72 0.36 -2.06 -8.24
CA ALA A 72 1.10 -3.02 -9.06
C ALA A 72 0.38 -4.36 -9.19
N ALA A 73 -0.24 -4.84 -8.13
CA ALA A 73 -1.02 -6.08 -8.14
C ALA A 73 -2.19 -6.01 -9.15
N TYR A 74 -2.79 -4.83 -9.32
CA TYR A 74 -3.84 -4.64 -10.33
C TYR A 74 -3.31 -4.75 -11.76
N ILE A 75 -2.17 -4.11 -12.07
CA ILE A 75 -1.56 -4.15 -13.41
C ILE A 75 -1.14 -5.57 -13.79
N HIS A 76 -0.56 -6.30 -12.85
CA HIS A 76 -0.10 -7.68 -13.08
C HIS A 76 -1.18 -8.73 -12.98
N ASN A 77 -2.47 -8.34 -12.88
CA ASN A 77 -3.58 -9.28 -12.70
C ASN A 77 -3.38 -10.26 -11.53
N SER A 78 -2.66 -9.85 -10.51
CA SER A 78 -2.33 -10.71 -9.37
C SER A 78 -3.44 -10.78 -8.32
N HIS A 79 -4.54 -10.06 -8.52
CA HIS A 79 -5.70 -10.16 -7.65
C HIS A 79 -6.41 -11.50 -7.82
N VAL A 80 -6.78 -12.10 -6.69
CA VAL A 80 -7.61 -13.31 -6.68
C VAL A 80 -8.94 -13.01 -7.34
N ARG A 81 -9.22 -13.65 -8.49
CA ARG A 81 -10.48 -13.53 -9.23
C ARG A 81 -11.27 -14.83 -9.09
N ILE A 82 -12.56 -14.70 -8.89
CA ILE A 82 -13.45 -15.85 -8.93
C ILE A 82 -13.93 -16.01 -10.38
N ASP A 83 -13.12 -16.65 -11.20
CA ASP A 83 -13.38 -16.81 -12.65
C ASP A 83 -14.48 -17.84 -12.96
N ILE A 84 -15.01 -18.52 -11.94
CA ILE A 84 -16.01 -19.60 -12.11
C ILE A 84 -17.24 -19.10 -12.88
N ALA A 85 -17.68 -17.87 -12.63
CA ALA A 85 -18.83 -17.27 -13.33
C ALA A 85 -18.54 -16.98 -14.81
N PHE A 86 -17.27 -16.84 -15.18
CA PHE A 86 -16.85 -16.44 -16.52
C PHE A 86 -16.26 -17.56 -17.37
N ILE A 87 -16.11 -18.79 -16.83
CA ILE A 87 -15.54 -19.95 -17.56
C ILE A 87 -16.24 -20.22 -18.90
N ARG A 88 -17.53 -19.95 -18.99
CA ARG A 88 -18.34 -20.15 -20.21
C ARG A 88 -18.81 -18.86 -20.87
N ALA A 89 -18.37 -17.71 -20.40
CA ALA A 89 -18.79 -16.43 -20.91
C ALA A 89 -18.05 -16.06 -22.21
N LYS A 90 -18.73 -15.36 -23.11
CA LYS A 90 -18.12 -14.81 -24.33
C LYS A 90 -17.10 -13.73 -23.94
N PRO A 91 -15.98 -13.57 -24.68
CA PRO A 91 -14.97 -12.54 -24.35
C PRO A 91 -15.54 -11.12 -24.22
N ARG A 92 -16.52 -10.77 -25.06
CA ARG A 92 -17.19 -9.46 -24.98
C ARG A 92 -17.95 -9.25 -23.67
N THR A 93 -18.57 -10.30 -23.13
CA THR A 93 -19.30 -10.24 -21.86
C THR A 93 -18.34 -10.03 -20.69
N ILE A 94 -17.16 -10.65 -20.74
CA ILE A 94 -16.11 -10.48 -19.72
C ILE A 94 -15.63 -9.03 -19.72
N VAL A 95 -15.25 -8.50 -20.88
CA VAL A 95 -14.78 -7.10 -21.01
C VAL A 95 -15.85 -6.11 -20.56
N PHE A 96 -17.12 -6.33 -20.92
CA PHE A 96 -18.20 -5.48 -20.49
C PHE A 96 -18.43 -5.53 -18.97
N ALA A 97 -18.38 -6.71 -18.38
CA ALA A 97 -18.50 -6.88 -16.92
C ALA A 97 -17.33 -6.21 -16.16
N GLU A 98 -16.11 -6.36 -16.66
CA GLU A 98 -14.94 -5.67 -16.11
C GLU A 98 -15.07 -4.14 -16.20
N LEU A 99 -15.50 -3.62 -17.34
CA LEU A 99 -15.72 -2.19 -17.54
C LEU A 99 -16.79 -1.65 -16.57
N MET A 100 -17.91 -2.35 -16.44
CA MET A 100 -18.98 -1.97 -15.51
C MET A 100 -18.51 -2.06 -14.06
N GLY A 101 -17.79 -3.10 -13.70
CA GLY A 101 -17.17 -3.24 -12.38
C GLY A 101 -16.22 -2.09 -12.03
N CYS A 102 -15.37 -1.70 -12.97
CA CYS A 102 -14.48 -0.56 -12.79
C CYS A 102 -15.26 0.76 -12.62
N LEU A 103 -16.25 1.02 -13.47
CA LEU A 103 -17.01 2.28 -13.43
C LEU A 103 -17.90 2.42 -12.20
N ILE A 104 -18.56 1.34 -11.79
CA ILE A 104 -19.59 1.39 -10.73
C ILE A 104 -18.96 1.19 -9.35
N PHE A 105 -17.92 0.35 -9.24
CA PHE A 105 -17.35 0.00 -7.96
C PHE A 105 -15.93 0.53 -7.76
N ALA A 106 -15.00 0.26 -8.69
CA ALA A 106 -13.60 0.60 -8.47
C ALA A 106 -13.36 2.11 -8.44
N ILE A 107 -13.88 2.86 -9.42
CA ILE A 107 -13.68 4.31 -9.49
C ILE A 107 -14.34 5.03 -8.30
N PRO A 108 -15.63 4.82 -7.94
CA PRO A 108 -16.21 5.46 -6.78
C PRO A 108 -15.51 5.09 -5.48
N TYR A 109 -15.11 3.83 -5.32
CA TYR A 109 -14.35 3.39 -4.16
C TYR A 109 -12.99 4.10 -4.05
N CYS A 110 -12.23 4.15 -5.15
CA CYS A 110 -10.93 4.83 -5.17
C CYS A 110 -11.08 6.33 -4.87
N LEU A 111 -12.10 7.00 -5.40
CA LEU A 111 -12.34 8.42 -5.14
C LEU A 111 -12.69 8.67 -3.67
N LEU A 112 -13.54 7.84 -3.07
CA LEU A 112 -13.86 7.93 -1.66
C LEU A 112 -12.64 7.62 -0.78
N ALA A 113 -11.90 6.55 -1.10
CA ALA A 113 -10.70 6.18 -0.38
C ALA A 113 -9.66 7.30 -0.43
N LEU A 114 -9.45 7.90 -1.59
CA LEU A 114 -8.51 9.01 -1.79
C LEU A 114 -8.94 10.24 -0.99
N TYR A 115 -10.23 10.59 -1.01
CA TYR A 115 -10.76 11.71 -0.24
C TYR A 115 -10.51 11.53 1.27
N PHE A 116 -10.92 10.39 1.83
CA PHE A 116 -10.73 10.13 3.26
C PHE A 116 -9.26 9.93 3.66
N SER A 117 -8.44 9.31 2.81
CA SER A 117 -7.01 9.16 3.07
C SER A 117 -6.30 10.51 3.09
N PHE A 118 -6.68 11.43 2.19
CA PHE A 118 -6.12 12.76 2.16
C PHE A 118 -6.50 13.55 3.42
N ASP A 119 -7.78 13.54 3.79
CA ASP A 119 -8.28 14.21 5.00
C ASP A 119 -7.57 13.67 6.26
N PHE A 120 -7.47 12.35 6.37
CA PHE A 120 -6.80 11.65 7.46
C PHE A 120 -5.30 11.97 7.56
N THR A 121 -4.63 12.15 6.41
CA THR A 121 -3.22 12.53 6.35
C THR A 121 -3.03 13.99 6.72
N TRP A 122 -3.92 14.85 6.21
CA TRP A 122 -3.90 16.28 6.47
C TRP A 122 -4.11 16.59 7.96
N GLU A 123 -5.10 15.96 8.56
CA GLU A 123 -5.37 16.10 10.00
C GLU A 123 -4.16 15.67 10.84
N ALA A 124 -3.56 14.52 10.51
CA ALA A 124 -2.36 14.03 11.18
C ALA A 124 -1.16 14.97 11.03
N TRP A 125 -1.04 15.63 9.88
CA TRP A 125 0.01 16.62 9.64
C TRP A 125 -0.22 17.89 10.48
N VAL A 126 -1.43 18.45 10.46
CA VAL A 126 -1.77 19.70 11.15
C VAL A 126 -1.64 19.56 12.67
N VAL A 127 -2.08 18.44 13.22
CA VAL A 127 -2.00 18.15 14.66
C VAL A 127 -0.59 17.73 15.09
N GLY A 128 0.30 17.39 14.12
CA GLY A 128 1.62 16.84 14.44
C GLY A 128 1.53 15.50 15.15
N GLU A 129 0.64 14.62 14.68
CA GLU A 129 0.29 13.37 15.34
C GLU A 129 1.52 12.51 15.64
N ALA A 130 1.71 12.23 16.92
CA ALA A 130 2.73 11.31 17.42
C ALA A 130 2.06 10.05 17.99
N SER A 131 2.86 9.03 18.26
CA SER A 131 2.37 7.83 18.93
C SER A 131 1.75 8.15 20.31
N PRO A 132 0.64 7.52 20.69
CA PRO A 132 0.10 7.61 22.04
C PRO A 132 1.02 6.97 23.09
N SER A 133 2.00 6.18 22.66
CA SER A 133 3.01 5.57 23.52
C SER A 133 4.14 6.57 23.79
N SER A 134 4.56 6.71 25.08
CA SER A 134 5.66 7.61 25.48
C SER A 134 6.98 7.31 24.78
N ASN A 135 7.18 6.08 24.35
CA ASN A 135 8.36 5.59 23.63
C ASN A 135 8.08 5.30 22.15
N GLY A 136 7.00 5.78 21.57
CA GLY A 136 6.64 5.54 20.18
C GLY A 136 7.33 6.49 19.20
N LEU A 137 7.04 6.28 17.90
CA LEU A 137 7.54 7.10 16.82
C LEU A 137 6.69 8.36 16.64
N ALA A 138 7.34 9.47 16.32
CA ALA A 138 6.70 10.67 15.80
C ALA A 138 6.40 10.51 14.28
N PHE A 139 5.74 11.50 13.70
CA PHE A 139 5.51 11.58 12.25
C PHE A 139 4.56 10.51 11.67
N ARG A 140 3.47 10.22 12.37
CA ARG A 140 2.44 9.27 11.89
C ARG A 140 1.77 9.67 10.58
N TRP A 141 1.91 10.93 10.16
CA TRP A 141 1.44 11.41 8.87
C TRP A 141 2.16 10.75 7.67
N ILE A 142 3.42 10.27 7.85
CA ILE A 142 4.18 9.63 6.77
C ILE A 142 3.50 8.35 6.24
N PRO A 143 3.21 7.33 7.08
CA PRO A 143 2.52 6.13 6.59
C PRO A 143 1.10 6.42 6.12
N LYS A 144 0.40 7.40 6.74
CA LYS A 144 -0.90 7.85 6.26
C LYS A 144 -0.80 8.47 4.87
N GLY A 145 0.24 9.27 4.61
CA GLY A 145 0.53 9.84 3.30
C GLY A 145 0.83 8.79 2.22
N CYS A 146 1.45 7.67 2.57
CA CYS A 146 1.64 6.56 1.65
C CYS A 146 0.31 5.91 1.19
N MET A 147 -0.74 6.02 2.00
CA MET A 147 -2.07 5.52 1.61
C MET A 147 -2.79 6.42 0.60
N THR A 148 -2.34 7.68 0.45
CA THR A 148 -2.89 8.62 -0.54
C THR A 148 -2.17 8.56 -1.89
N ALA A 149 -1.04 7.86 -1.96
CA ALA A 149 -0.20 7.74 -3.16
C ALA A 149 -0.68 6.62 -4.07
#